data_d794441e674dbf72343a5c9f00c43027
#
_entry.id   d794441e674dbf72343a5c9f00c43027
#
_cell.length_a   1.000
_cell.length_b   1.000
_cell.length_c   1.000
_cell.angle_alpha   90.00
_cell.angle_beta   90.00
_cell.angle_gamma   90.00
#
_symmetry.space_group_name_H-M   'P 1'
#
loop_
_entity.id
_entity.type
_entity.pdbx_description
1 polymer ?
#
loop_
_entity_poly.entity_id
_entity_poly.type
_entity_poly.pdbx_seq_one_letter_code
_entity_poly.pdbx_strand_id
1 'polypeptide(L)'
;MEIAAALQRLGFAEYEARAYVALVRRSPLNGYELAKASGIPRANVYGVLERLGARRAIVRLDEPGGTRYAPVPPAELMERLGAEYRQVAAEASAALAALEQSVDPEPVWNVRGYRALLDQARAAVAAAKRSLLVAVWPQEAAALRDEVTAAEEGGAGVTTLCLAACRENCGGCRGRVYRYRATTADVPRRLVVVADDAEAVAGEIAAGEAAHSVRTRQPLIVDLCRSSVLGNIALAAVVADLGPDLDATLAAETRAALGAAAPAGDAGTFLDRLRALHGPEPG
;
A
#
# COMPACT_ATOMS: atom_id res chain seq x y z
N MET A 1 20.24 -9.17 -12.48
CA MET A 1 20.71 -8.16 -11.48
C MET A 1 22.18 -8.42 -11.22
N GLU A 2 23.02 -7.41 -11.34
CA GLU A 2 24.45 -7.56 -11.08
C GLU A 2 24.71 -7.77 -9.58
N ILE A 3 25.45 -8.82 -9.22
CA ILE A 3 25.67 -9.20 -7.80
C ILE A 3 26.27 -8.05 -6.99
N ALA A 4 27.21 -7.30 -7.58
CA ALA A 4 27.83 -6.15 -6.93
C ALA A 4 26.81 -5.05 -6.59
N ALA A 5 25.87 -4.77 -7.50
CA ALA A 5 24.79 -3.80 -7.25
C ALA A 5 23.84 -4.24 -6.11
N ALA A 6 23.59 -5.54 -5.97
CA ALA A 6 22.82 -6.06 -4.85
C ALA A 6 23.53 -5.83 -3.50
N LEU A 7 24.84 -6.08 -3.44
CA LEU A 7 25.65 -5.82 -2.23
C LEU A 7 25.72 -4.33 -1.89
N GLN A 8 25.78 -3.45 -2.90
CA GLN A 8 25.76 -2.00 -2.66
C GLN A 8 24.44 -1.56 -1.99
N ARG A 9 23.31 -2.13 -2.36
CA ARG A 9 22.03 -1.88 -1.69
C ARG A 9 22.02 -2.34 -0.23
N LEU A 10 22.89 -3.29 0.14
CA LEU A 10 23.14 -3.71 1.52
C LEU A 10 24.24 -2.88 2.21
N GLY A 11 24.60 -1.73 1.64
CA GLY A 11 25.53 -0.78 2.24
C GLY A 11 27.01 -1.08 2.01
N PHE A 12 27.37 -1.98 1.09
CA PHE A 12 28.74 -2.16 0.67
C PHE A 12 29.17 -1.03 -0.27
N ALA A 13 30.37 -0.49 -0.10
CA ALA A 13 30.95 0.37 -1.11
C ALA A 13 31.25 -0.43 -2.38
N GLU A 14 31.33 0.23 -3.54
CA GLU A 14 31.57 -0.44 -4.82
C GLU A 14 32.78 -1.38 -4.79
N TYR A 15 33.90 -0.92 -4.26
CA TYR A 15 35.10 -1.74 -4.16
C TYR A 15 35.00 -2.87 -3.15
N GLU A 16 34.26 -2.69 -2.07
CA GLU A 16 33.93 -3.75 -1.10
C GLU A 16 33.11 -4.86 -1.75
N ALA A 17 32.08 -4.49 -2.48
CA ALA A 17 31.25 -5.46 -3.20
C ALA A 17 32.05 -6.25 -4.24
N ARG A 18 32.88 -5.57 -5.04
CA ARG A 18 33.73 -6.19 -6.04
C ARG A 18 34.78 -7.12 -5.42
N ALA A 19 35.42 -6.71 -4.32
CA ALA A 19 36.42 -7.51 -3.60
C ALA A 19 35.77 -8.77 -3.00
N TYR A 20 34.62 -8.63 -2.34
CA TYR A 20 33.89 -9.78 -1.78
C TYR A 20 33.47 -10.78 -2.86
N VAL A 21 32.92 -10.32 -3.97
CA VAL A 21 32.57 -11.19 -5.11
C VAL A 21 33.80 -11.90 -5.69
N ALA A 22 34.94 -11.22 -5.79
CA ALA A 22 36.18 -11.84 -6.26
C ALA A 22 36.65 -12.95 -5.32
N LEU A 23 36.57 -12.72 -3.99
CA LEU A 23 36.93 -13.74 -2.98
C LEU A 23 35.96 -14.92 -3.00
N VAL A 24 34.63 -14.69 -3.17
CA VAL A 24 33.63 -15.77 -3.30
C VAL A 24 33.91 -16.64 -4.52
N ARG A 25 34.34 -16.04 -5.64
CA ARG A 25 34.67 -16.77 -6.86
C ARG A 25 35.96 -17.56 -6.75
N ARG A 26 36.95 -17.02 -6.04
CA ARG A 26 38.26 -17.61 -5.92
C ARG A 26 38.90 -17.16 -4.60
N SER A 27 39.08 -18.08 -3.66
CA SER A 27 39.74 -17.86 -2.37
C SER A 27 40.58 -19.08 -1.97
N PRO A 28 41.56 -18.91 -1.06
CA PRO A 28 42.02 -17.64 -0.49
C PRO A 28 42.90 -16.83 -1.44
N LEU A 29 42.84 -15.51 -1.37
CA LEU A 29 43.67 -14.58 -2.17
C LEU A 29 44.49 -13.67 -1.26
N ASN A 30 45.73 -13.35 -1.69
CA ASN A 30 46.48 -12.24 -1.09
C ASN A 30 46.04 -10.89 -1.68
N GLY A 31 46.50 -9.76 -1.10
CA GLY A 31 46.08 -8.42 -1.55
C GLY A 31 46.41 -8.14 -3.04
N TYR A 32 47.52 -8.65 -3.55
CA TYR A 32 47.89 -8.49 -4.95
C TYR A 32 46.97 -9.27 -5.89
N GLU A 33 46.73 -10.54 -5.57
CA GLU A 33 45.82 -11.41 -6.33
C GLU A 33 44.39 -10.85 -6.32
N LEU A 34 43.93 -10.34 -5.17
CA LEU A 34 42.63 -9.71 -5.03
C LEU A 34 42.51 -8.44 -5.89
N ALA A 35 43.52 -7.57 -5.90
CA ALA A 35 43.54 -6.39 -6.77
C ALA A 35 43.33 -6.77 -8.24
N LYS A 36 44.07 -7.79 -8.70
CA LYS A 36 44.00 -8.31 -10.07
C LYS A 36 42.63 -8.94 -10.37
N ALA A 37 42.10 -9.73 -9.45
CA ALA A 37 40.81 -10.45 -9.64
C ALA A 37 39.60 -9.53 -9.58
N SER A 38 39.63 -8.49 -8.75
CA SER A 38 38.52 -7.55 -8.55
C SER A 38 38.57 -6.31 -9.43
N GLY A 39 39.72 -6.04 -10.08
CA GLY A 39 39.97 -4.81 -10.84
C GLY A 39 40.06 -3.56 -9.95
N ILE A 40 40.36 -3.71 -8.66
CA ILE A 40 40.56 -2.60 -7.72
C ILE A 40 41.98 -2.10 -7.81
N PRO A 41 42.25 -0.77 -7.83
CA PRO A 41 43.58 -0.23 -7.79
C PRO A 41 44.35 -0.74 -6.56
N ARG A 42 45.63 -1.16 -6.72
CA ARG A 42 46.44 -1.73 -5.65
C ARG A 42 46.51 -0.85 -4.40
N ALA A 43 46.56 0.47 -4.58
CA ALA A 43 46.59 1.43 -3.49
C ALA A 43 45.37 1.34 -2.57
N ASN A 44 44.22 0.87 -3.09
CA ASN A 44 42.95 0.86 -2.35
C ASN A 44 42.62 -0.50 -1.70
N VAL A 45 43.34 -1.59 -2.12
CA VAL A 45 42.98 -2.97 -1.72
C VAL A 45 43.05 -3.17 -0.21
N TYR A 46 44.09 -2.69 0.44
CA TYR A 46 44.25 -2.90 1.89
C TYR A 46 43.20 -2.16 2.71
N GLY A 47 42.81 -0.92 2.31
CA GLY A 47 41.70 -0.20 2.94
C GLY A 47 40.35 -0.87 2.69
N VAL A 48 40.19 -1.54 1.55
CA VAL A 48 38.98 -2.35 1.26
C VAL A 48 38.91 -3.59 2.14
N LEU A 49 40.09 -4.30 2.27
CA LEU A 49 40.20 -5.48 3.13
C LEU A 49 39.94 -5.14 4.62
N GLU A 50 40.44 -4.01 5.08
CA GLU A 50 40.18 -3.53 6.44
C GLU A 50 38.69 -3.31 6.68
N ARG A 51 38.02 -2.61 5.78
CA ARG A 51 36.57 -2.38 5.88
C ARG A 51 35.74 -3.66 5.79
N LEU A 52 36.12 -4.59 4.89
CA LEU A 52 35.45 -5.91 4.82
C LEU A 52 35.70 -6.72 6.10
N GLY A 53 36.87 -6.61 6.71
CA GLY A 53 37.19 -7.21 8.00
C GLY A 53 36.37 -6.62 9.13
N ALA A 54 36.24 -5.28 9.19
CA ALA A 54 35.37 -4.58 10.15
C ALA A 54 33.89 -4.99 10.02
N ARG A 55 33.44 -5.23 8.79
CA ARG A 55 32.11 -5.79 8.50
C ARG A 55 32.01 -7.29 8.78
N ARG A 56 33.09 -7.94 9.20
CA ARG A 56 33.17 -9.41 9.37
C ARG A 56 32.74 -10.18 8.11
N ALA A 57 32.95 -9.59 6.93
CA ALA A 57 32.63 -10.21 5.64
C ALA A 57 33.73 -11.12 5.12
N ILE A 58 34.93 -11.02 5.68
CA ILE A 58 36.07 -11.81 5.34
C ILE A 58 36.84 -12.28 6.58
N VAL A 59 37.61 -13.37 6.44
CA VAL A 59 38.59 -13.87 7.42
C VAL A 59 39.98 -13.66 6.86
N ARG A 60 40.90 -13.27 7.75
CA ARG A 60 42.32 -13.17 7.50
C ARG A 60 42.97 -14.50 7.89
N LEU A 61 43.80 -15.02 7.01
CA LEU A 61 44.56 -16.25 7.18
C LEU A 61 46.06 -15.89 7.14
N ASP A 62 46.75 -16.04 8.25
CA ASP A 62 48.18 -15.81 8.33
C ASP A 62 48.90 -17.17 8.11
N GLU A 63 49.52 -17.33 6.94
CA GLU A 63 50.22 -18.53 6.50
C GLU A 63 51.76 -18.28 6.43
N PRO A 64 52.60 -19.31 6.45
CA PRO A 64 54.05 -19.15 6.32
C PRO A 64 54.49 -18.40 5.05
N GLY A 65 53.62 -18.36 4.01
CA GLY A 65 53.82 -17.66 2.74
C GLY A 65 53.25 -16.25 2.67
N GLY A 66 52.72 -15.73 3.76
CA GLY A 66 52.10 -14.40 3.84
C GLY A 66 50.59 -14.42 4.12
N THR A 67 50.03 -13.23 4.31
CA THR A 67 48.65 -13.07 4.66
C THR A 67 47.74 -13.29 3.45
N ARG A 68 46.73 -14.14 3.61
CA ARG A 68 45.64 -14.38 2.66
C ARG A 68 44.28 -14.05 3.25
N TYR A 69 43.29 -13.91 2.42
CA TYR A 69 41.91 -13.54 2.80
C TYR A 69 40.91 -14.49 2.15
N ALA A 70 39.94 -14.90 2.93
CA ALA A 70 38.83 -15.73 2.47
C ALA A 70 37.51 -15.07 2.81
N PRO A 71 36.44 -15.24 2.01
CA PRO A 71 35.12 -14.69 2.32
C PRO A 71 34.49 -15.51 3.43
N VAL A 72 33.71 -14.85 4.29
CA VAL A 72 32.67 -15.53 5.08
C VAL A 72 31.66 -16.10 4.09
N PRO A 73 31.13 -17.31 4.30
CA PRO A 73 30.14 -17.90 3.40
C PRO A 73 28.98 -16.94 3.11
N PRO A 74 28.55 -16.80 1.84
CA PRO A 74 27.50 -15.85 1.47
C PRO A 74 26.20 -16.02 2.27
N ALA A 75 25.79 -17.26 2.55
CA ALA A 75 24.59 -17.54 3.34
C ALA A 75 24.71 -16.98 4.77
N GLU A 76 25.83 -17.24 5.43
CA GLU A 76 26.11 -16.74 6.79
C GLU A 76 26.18 -15.21 6.84
N LEU A 77 26.84 -14.59 5.85
CA LEU A 77 26.90 -13.14 5.75
C LEU A 77 25.52 -12.52 5.57
N MET A 78 24.67 -13.08 4.69
CA MET A 78 23.33 -12.57 4.44
C MET A 78 22.43 -12.74 5.65
N GLU A 79 22.49 -13.87 6.35
CA GLU A 79 21.71 -14.11 7.57
C GLU A 79 22.05 -13.09 8.65
N ARG A 80 23.35 -12.88 8.89
CA ARG A 80 23.83 -11.91 9.89
C ARG A 80 23.43 -10.48 9.54
N LEU A 81 23.64 -10.03 8.29
CA LEU A 81 23.20 -8.70 7.86
C LEU A 81 21.70 -8.52 8.01
N GLY A 82 20.92 -9.54 7.66
CA GLY A 82 19.47 -9.49 7.85
C GLY A 82 19.07 -9.38 9.33
N ALA A 83 19.78 -10.05 10.24
CA ALA A 83 19.53 -9.92 11.67
C ALA A 83 19.90 -8.52 12.20
N GLU A 84 21.06 -8.00 11.82
CA GLU A 84 21.52 -6.65 12.17
C GLU A 84 20.52 -5.57 11.69
N TYR A 85 20.07 -5.64 10.44
CA TYR A 85 19.08 -4.70 9.92
C TYR A 85 17.73 -4.77 10.65
N ARG A 86 17.26 -5.97 10.96
CA ARG A 86 16.01 -6.12 11.75
C ARG A 86 16.14 -5.51 13.14
N GLN A 87 17.27 -5.72 13.79
CA GLN A 87 17.54 -5.15 15.11
C GLN A 87 17.56 -3.62 15.08
N VAL A 88 18.35 -3.03 14.17
CA VAL A 88 18.44 -1.56 14.02
C VAL A 88 17.07 -0.96 13.67
N ALA A 89 16.30 -1.61 12.80
CA ALA A 89 14.96 -1.17 12.46
C ALA A 89 14.01 -1.21 13.67
N ALA A 90 14.09 -2.24 14.50
CA ALA A 90 13.31 -2.35 15.72
C ALA A 90 13.69 -1.27 16.76
N GLU A 91 14.98 -1.03 16.96
CA GLU A 91 15.50 0.03 17.85
C GLU A 91 15.06 1.42 17.37
N ALA A 92 15.20 1.70 16.07
CA ALA A 92 14.75 2.96 15.48
C ALA A 92 13.24 3.14 15.62
N SER A 93 12.46 2.07 15.38
CA SER A 93 11.00 2.10 15.53
C SER A 93 10.59 2.40 16.97
N ALA A 94 11.24 1.77 17.96
CA ALA A 94 10.97 2.01 19.37
C ALA A 94 11.33 3.46 19.77
N ALA A 95 12.48 3.97 19.30
CA ALA A 95 12.91 5.34 19.56
C ALA A 95 11.95 6.38 18.95
N LEU A 96 11.49 6.14 17.71
CA LEU A 96 10.53 7.00 17.03
C LEU A 96 9.16 6.98 17.73
N ALA A 97 8.68 5.79 18.15
CA ALA A 97 7.43 5.68 18.90
C ALA A 97 7.47 6.45 20.23
N ALA A 98 8.64 6.54 20.88
CA ALA A 98 8.78 7.35 22.08
C ALA A 98 8.69 8.86 21.82
N LEU A 99 9.00 9.31 20.60
CA LEU A 99 8.84 10.70 20.16
C LEU A 99 7.40 11.03 19.75
N GLU A 100 6.64 10.05 19.25
CA GLU A 100 5.24 10.23 18.83
C GLU A 100 4.30 10.62 19.98
N GLN A 101 4.66 10.40 21.25
CA GLN A 101 3.85 10.79 22.42
C GLN A 101 3.63 12.31 22.54
N SER A 102 4.28 13.12 21.72
CA SER A 102 4.09 14.58 21.64
C SER A 102 3.26 15.05 20.45
N VAL A 103 2.85 14.15 19.57
CA VAL A 103 2.01 14.46 18.40
C VAL A 103 0.54 14.26 18.76
N ASP A 104 -0.34 15.10 18.23
CA ASP A 104 -1.80 14.96 18.33
C ASP A 104 -2.20 13.49 18.14
N PRO A 105 -2.84 12.83 19.13
CA PRO A 105 -3.19 11.43 19.05
C PRO A 105 -4.15 11.08 17.89
N GLU A 106 -4.74 12.10 17.26
CA GLU A 106 -5.73 11.95 16.20
C GLU A 106 -5.43 12.78 14.93
N PRO A 107 -4.23 12.68 14.35
CA PRO A 107 -3.85 13.51 13.22
C PRO A 107 -4.69 13.21 11.98
N VAL A 108 -4.91 14.27 11.18
CA VAL A 108 -5.46 14.16 9.83
C VAL A 108 -4.32 14.37 8.83
N TRP A 109 -3.89 13.30 8.18
CA TRP A 109 -2.86 13.39 7.15
C TRP A 109 -3.48 13.68 5.79
N ASN A 110 -3.04 14.77 5.17
CA ASN A 110 -3.37 15.07 3.78
C ASN A 110 -2.37 14.35 2.87
N VAL A 111 -2.89 13.52 1.96
CA VAL A 111 -2.10 12.72 1.03
C VAL A 111 -2.43 13.17 -0.40
N ARG A 112 -1.41 13.39 -1.22
CA ARG A 112 -1.56 13.81 -2.63
C ARG A 112 -1.00 12.76 -3.57
N GLY A 113 -1.69 12.54 -4.68
CA GLY A 113 -1.31 11.62 -5.73
C GLY A 113 -1.94 10.23 -5.58
N TYR A 114 -2.28 9.65 -6.73
CA TYR A 114 -3.00 8.37 -6.81
C TYR A 114 -2.23 7.21 -6.18
N ARG A 115 -0.93 7.10 -6.46
CA ARG A 115 -0.09 6.05 -5.89
C ARG A 115 -0.04 6.14 -4.36
N ALA A 116 0.15 7.34 -3.82
CA ALA A 116 0.20 7.55 -2.38
C ALA A 116 -1.15 7.23 -1.71
N LEU A 117 -2.28 7.58 -2.34
CA LEU A 117 -3.61 7.18 -1.89
C LEU A 117 -3.74 5.65 -1.82
N LEU A 118 -3.35 4.93 -2.88
CA LEU A 118 -3.41 3.47 -2.90
C LEU A 118 -2.51 2.84 -1.84
N ASP A 119 -1.30 3.37 -1.63
CA ASP A 119 -0.37 2.85 -0.62
C ASP A 119 -0.95 3.03 0.80
N GLN A 120 -1.62 4.16 1.08
CA GLN A 120 -2.32 4.38 2.35
C GLN A 120 -3.54 3.46 2.50
N ALA A 121 -4.31 3.28 1.43
CA ALA A 121 -5.44 2.36 1.43
C ALA A 121 -5.01 0.91 1.68
N ARG A 122 -3.94 0.44 1.03
CA ARG A 122 -3.35 -0.89 1.27
C ARG A 122 -2.92 -1.07 2.71
N ALA A 123 -2.23 -0.06 3.28
CA ALA A 123 -1.79 -0.11 4.67
C ALA A 123 -2.97 -0.21 5.64
N ALA A 124 -4.05 0.57 5.41
CA ALA A 124 -5.26 0.51 6.24
C ALA A 124 -5.98 -0.85 6.10
N VAL A 125 -6.09 -1.39 4.88
CA VAL A 125 -6.68 -2.71 4.63
C VAL A 125 -5.89 -3.80 5.33
N ALA A 126 -4.56 -3.81 5.20
CA ALA A 126 -3.68 -4.81 5.81
C ALA A 126 -3.69 -4.76 7.35
N ALA A 127 -4.01 -3.60 7.93
CA ALA A 127 -4.12 -3.43 9.38
C ALA A 127 -5.45 -3.92 9.95
N ALA A 128 -6.50 -4.07 9.13
CA ALA A 128 -7.84 -4.47 9.57
C ALA A 128 -7.85 -5.88 10.17
N LYS A 129 -8.50 -6.04 11.32
CA LYS A 129 -8.60 -7.32 12.07
C LYS A 129 -10.03 -7.80 12.28
N ARG A 130 -10.99 -6.88 12.35
CA ARG A 130 -12.40 -7.18 12.70
C ARG A 130 -13.34 -6.86 11.56
N SER A 131 -13.24 -5.67 11.02
CA SER A 131 -14.17 -5.17 10.00
C SER A 131 -13.45 -4.32 8.98
N LEU A 132 -13.85 -4.47 7.73
CA LEU A 132 -13.34 -3.69 6.61
C LEU A 132 -14.52 -3.24 5.76
N LEU A 133 -14.71 -1.91 5.68
CA LEU A 133 -15.72 -1.29 4.83
C LEU A 133 -14.98 -0.55 3.70
N VAL A 134 -15.30 -0.90 2.45
CA VAL A 134 -14.59 -0.37 1.27
C VAL A 134 -15.60 0.13 0.25
N ALA A 135 -15.48 1.40 -0.15
CA ALA A 135 -16.21 1.97 -1.29
C ALA A 135 -15.24 2.26 -2.43
N VAL A 136 -15.40 1.59 -3.57
CA VAL A 136 -14.40 1.56 -4.65
C VAL A 136 -15.03 1.55 -6.03
N TRP A 137 -14.23 2.02 -7.00
CA TRP A 137 -14.42 1.76 -8.42
C TRP A 137 -13.67 0.50 -8.84
N PRO A 138 -13.96 -0.10 -10.03
CA PRO A 138 -13.33 -1.34 -10.48
C PRO A 138 -11.79 -1.30 -10.50
N GLN A 139 -11.22 -0.17 -10.86
CA GLN A 139 -9.76 0.02 -10.92
C GLN A 139 -9.13 -0.07 -9.53
N GLU A 140 -9.69 0.64 -8.56
CA GLU A 140 -9.23 0.64 -7.17
C GLU A 140 -9.52 -0.71 -6.49
N ALA A 141 -10.67 -1.33 -6.80
CA ALA A 141 -10.97 -2.69 -6.34
C ALA A 141 -9.95 -3.71 -6.83
N ALA A 142 -9.53 -3.61 -8.10
CA ALA A 142 -8.48 -4.47 -8.65
C ALA A 142 -7.12 -4.21 -8.00
N ALA A 143 -6.80 -2.93 -7.72
CA ALA A 143 -5.54 -2.53 -7.11
C ALA A 143 -5.40 -2.92 -5.62
N LEU A 144 -6.52 -3.13 -4.92
CA LEU A 144 -6.57 -3.52 -3.49
C LEU A 144 -6.95 -4.99 -3.28
N ARG A 145 -7.10 -5.77 -4.36
CA ARG A 145 -7.65 -7.14 -4.31
C ARG A 145 -6.90 -8.04 -3.35
N ASP A 146 -5.58 -8.06 -3.44
CA ASP A 146 -4.75 -9.02 -2.71
C ASP A 146 -4.80 -8.73 -1.21
N GLU A 147 -4.72 -7.46 -0.84
CA GLU A 147 -4.79 -7.04 0.57
C GLU A 147 -6.20 -7.27 1.16
N VAL A 148 -7.26 -6.98 0.40
CA VAL A 148 -8.64 -7.23 0.84
C VAL A 148 -8.90 -8.73 0.99
N THR A 149 -8.38 -9.55 0.08
CA THR A 149 -8.47 -11.02 0.18
C THR A 149 -7.75 -11.52 1.43
N ALA A 150 -6.52 -11.04 1.67
CA ALA A 150 -5.75 -11.43 2.86
C ALA A 150 -6.44 -11.00 4.17
N ALA A 151 -7.08 -9.82 4.20
CA ALA A 151 -7.84 -9.37 5.37
C ALA A 151 -9.07 -10.26 5.62
N GLU A 152 -9.81 -10.65 4.57
CA GLU A 152 -10.95 -11.56 4.65
C GLU A 152 -10.52 -12.96 5.14
N GLU A 153 -9.46 -13.52 4.57
CA GLU A 153 -8.87 -14.80 5.01
C GLU A 153 -8.34 -14.73 6.45
N GLY A 154 -7.89 -13.55 6.86
CA GLY A 154 -7.47 -13.25 8.25
C GLY A 154 -8.64 -13.11 9.24
N GLY A 155 -9.89 -13.22 8.77
CA GLY A 155 -11.10 -13.20 9.61
C GLY A 155 -11.79 -11.84 9.73
N ALA A 156 -11.33 -10.80 9.01
CA ALA A 156 -12.03 -9.54 8.97
C ALA A 156 -13.36 -9.63 8.19
N GLY A 157 -14.44 -9.10 8.75
CA GLY A 157 -15.72 -8.99 8.08
C GLY A 157 -15.69 -7.94 6.98
N VAL A 158 -15.57 -8.34 5.71
CA VAL A 158 -15.45 -7.42 4.57
C VAL A 158 -16.81 -7.04 4.01
N THR A 159 -17.05 -5.74 3.83
CA THR A 159 -18.19 -5.18 3.11
C THR A 159 -17.70 -4.22 2.04
N THR A 160 -18.09 -4.46 0.79
CA THR A 160 -17.68 -3.64 -0.37
C THR A 160 -18.89 -2.94 -0.98
N LEU A 161 -18.78 -1.63 -1.18
CA LEU A 161 -19.67 -0.83 -2.02
C LEU A 161 -19.00 -0.58 -3.37
N CYS A 162 -19.49 -1.23 -4.42
CA CYS A 162 -19.04 -0.99 -5.79
C CYS A 162 -19.73 0.24 -6.36
N LEU A 163 -18.99 1.29 -6.67
CA LEU A 163 -19.52 2.57 -7.15
C LEU A 163 -19.81 2.61 -8.66
N ALA A 164 -19.38 1.58 -9.41
CA ALA A 164 -19.67 1.45 -10.84
C ALA A 164 -20.89 0.57 -11.16
N ALA A 165 -21.51 -0.02 -10.14
CA ALA A 165 -22.63 -0.97 -10.29
C ALA A 165 -22.34 -2.09 -11.32
N CYS A 166 -21.15 -2.68 -11.29
CA CYS A 166 -20.76 -3.77 -12.20
C CYS A 166 -21.81 -4.89 -12.16
N ARG A 167 -22.32 -5.29 -13.30
CA ARG A 167 -23.28 -6.42 -13.41
C ARG A 167 -22.59 -7.77 -13.19
N GLU A 168 -21.37 -7.90 -13.66
CA GLU A 168 -20.52 -9.07 -13.45
C GLU A 168 -19.52 -8.81 -12.31
N ASN A 169 -19.10 -9.89 -11.66
CA ASN A 169 -18.03 -9.80 -10.70
C ASN A 169 -16.73 -9.46 -11.42
N CYS A 170 -16.32 -8.19 -11.40
CA CYS A 170 -15.04 -7.73 -11.95
C CYS A 170 -13.83 -8.36 -11.23
N GLY A 171 -14.07 -9.25 -10.25
CA GLY A 171 -13.07 -9.99 -9.50
C GLY A 171 -12.30 -9.16 -8.47
N GLY A 172 -12.56 -7.86 -8.36
CA GLY A 172 -11.90 -6.98 -7.38
C GLY A 172 -12.65 -6.84 -6.05
N CYS A 173 -13.99 -6.95 -6.06
CA CYS A 173 -14.80 -6.82 -4.87
C CYS A 173 -14.84 -8.13 -4.07
N ARG A 174 -14.79 -8.03 -2.74
CA ARG A 174 -14.79 -9.15 -1.79
C ARG A 174 -15.83 -8.96 -0.70
N GLY A 175 -16.12 -10.01 0.04
CA GLY A 175 -17.05 -10.02 1.16
C GLY A 175 -18.51 -9.81 0.71
N ARG A 176 -19.27 -9.09 1.52
CA ARG A 176 -20.63 -8.69 1.18
C ARG A 176 -20.60 -7.50 0.22
N VAL A 177 -20.99 -7.71 -1.05
CA VAL A 177 -20.88 -6.70 -2.11
C VAL A 177 -22.23 -6.03 -2.36
N TYR A 178 -22.28 -4.72 -2.18
CA TYR A 178 -23.38 -3.86 -2.59
C TYR A 178 -22.97 -3.06 -3.83
N ARG A 179 -23.93 -2.76 -4.71
CA ARG A 179 -23.67 -2.06 -5.97
C ARG A 179 -24.46 -0.77 -6.03
N TYR A 180 -23.75 0.31 -6.25
CA TYR A 180 -24.32 1.64 -6.38
C TYR A 180 -23.72 2.32 -7.61
N ARG A 181 -24.55 2.85 -8.50
CA ARG A 181 -24.07 3.56 -9.68
C ARG A 181 -23.97 5.04 -9.37
N ALA A 182 -22.76 5.58 -9.36
CA ALA A 182 -22.54 7.01 -9.50
C ALA A 182 -22.83 7.38 -10.98
N THR A 183 -23.66 8.39 -11.20
CA THR A 183 -24.43 8.57 -12.44
C THR A 183 -23.71 9.17 -13.63
N THR A 184 -22.48 9.67 -13.53
CA THR A 184 -21.85 10.37 -14.67
C THR A 184 -20.38 9.99 -14.86
N ALA A 185 -19.95 9.96 -16.13
CA ALA A 185 -18.57 9.70 -16.51
C ALA A 185 -17.58 10.81 -16.06
N ASP A 186 -18.09 11.97 -15.69
CA ASP A 186 -17.30 13.17 -15.36
C ASP A 186 -17.13 13.40 -13.84
N VAL A 187 -17.72 12.52 -13.01
CA VAL A 187 -17.55 12.63 -11.55
C VAL A 187 -16.19 12.07 -11.14
N PRO A 188 -15.43 12.79 -10.31
CA PRO A 188 -14.20 12.25 -9.75
C PRO A 188 -14.46 10.91 -9.06
N ARG A 189 -13.61 9.91 -9.34
CA ARG A 189 -13.71 8.62 -8.66
C ARG A 189 -13.39 8.81 -7.18
N ARG A 190 -14.11 8.10 -6.32
CA ARG A 190 -13.88 8.12 -4.88
C ARG A 190 -13.43 6.77 -4.38
N LEU A 191 -12.49 6.79 -3.47
CA LEU A 191 -12.04 5.64 -2.70
C LEU A 191 -12.26 5.94 -1.22
N VAL A 192 -12.99 5.07 -0.52
CA VAL A 192 -13.12 5.15 0.94
C VAL A 192 -12.82 3.77 1.52
N VAL A 193 -11.92 3.72 2.47
CA VAL A 193 -11.60 2.53 3.28
C VAL A 193 -11.81 2.90 4.73
N VAL A 194 -12.59 2.10 5.48
CA VAL A 194 -12.70 2.20 6.93
C VAL A 194 -12.31 0.86 7.53
N ALA A 195 -11.26 0.85 8.35
CA ALA A 195 -10.71 -0.33 9.00
C ALA A 195 -11.07 -0.32 10.50
N ASP A 196 -11.69 -1.40 10.97
CA ASP A 196 -12.03 -1.66 12.38
C ASP A 196 -12.83 -0.55 13.09
N ASP A 197 -13.52 0.32 12.34
CA ASP A 197 -14.17 1.54 12.80
C ASP A 197 -13.22 2.51 13.54
N ALA A 198 -11.92 2.39 13.30
CA ALA A 198 -10.86 3.12 14.00
C ALA A 198 -9.95 3.94 13.09
N GLU A 199 -9.92 3.62 11.81
CA GLU A 199 -9.10 4.33 10.83
C GLU A 199 -9.85 4.48 9.51
N ALA A 200 -9.75 5.67 8.89
CA ALA A 200 -10.32 5.94 7.58
C ALA A 200 -9.26 6.49 6.61
N VAL A 201 -9.34 6.01 5.37
CA VAL A 201 -8.68 6.61 4.21
C VAL A 201 -9.76 6.98 3.22
N ALA A 202 -9.88 8.27 2.90
CA ALA A 202 -10.86 8.76 1.94
C ALA A 202 -10.20 9.67 0.91
N GLY A 203 -10.44 9.42 -0.37
CA GLY A 203 -9.83 10.20 -1.44
C GLY A 203 -10.72 10.36 -2.65
N GLU A 204 -10.45 11.44 -3.39
CA GLU A 204 -11.04 11.76 -4.66
C GLU A 204 -9.97 11.73 -5.74
N ILE A 205 -10.28 11.08 -6.86
CA ILE A 205 -9.37 10.84 -7.97
C ILE A 205 -9.95 11.52 -9.21
N ALA A 206 -9.31 12.62 -9.63
CA ALA A 206 -9.67 13.36 -10.83
C ALA A 206 -9.10 12.70 -12.10
N ALA A 207 -9.49 13.23 -13.27
CA ALA A 207 -8.90 12.83 -14.54
C ALA A 207 -7.38 13.02 -14.54
N GLY A 208 -6.63 12.07 -15.14
CA GLY A 208 -5.16 12.10 -15.16
C GLY A 208 -4.49 11.67 -13.85
N GLU A 209 -5.20 10.92 -13.00
CA GLU A 209 -4.70 10.35 -11.73
C GLU A 209 -4.26 11.38 -10.67
N ALA A 210 -4.68 12.64 -10.82
CA ALA A 210 -4.55 13.59 -9.74
C ALA A 210 -5.48 13.17 -8.59
N ALA A 211 -4.94 12.94 -7.40
CA ALA A 211 -5.73 12.52 -6.25
C ALA A 211 -5.41 13.37 -5.03
N HIS A 212 -6.47 13.69 -4.29
CA HIS A 212 -6.43 14.31 -2.98
C HIS A 212 -7.12 13.39 -1.99
N SER A 213 -6.48 13.10 -0.88
CA SER A 213 -7.01 12.18 0.10
C SER A 213 -6.61 12.56 1.51
N VAL A 214 -7.35 12.00 2.45
CA VAL A 214 -7.06 12.09 3.88
C VAL A 214 -6.94 10.68 4.45
N ARG A 215 -6.03 10.53 5.40
CA ARG A 215 -5.95 9.38 6.30
C ARG A 215 -6.09 9.90 7.72
N THR A 216 -6.89 9.24 8.54
CA THR A 216 -7.13 9.69 9.91
C THR A 216 -7.62 8.58 10.81
N ARG A 217 -7.37 8.74 12.11
CA ARG A 217 -7.98 7.97 13.20
C ARG A 217 -8.91 8.84 14.05
N GLN A 218 -9.14 10.09 13.64
CA GLN A 218 -10.01 10.99 14.35
C GLN A 218 -11.47 10.47 14.30
N PRO A 219 -12.09 10.17 15.45
CA PRO A 219 -13.34 9.39 15.53
C PRO A 219 -14.47 10.00 14.73
N LEU A 220 -14.64 11.33 14.76
CA LEU A 220 -15.70 12.01 14.03
C LEU A 220 -15.55 11.83 12.51
N ILE A 221 -14.33 11.94 11.98
CA ILE A 221 -14.09 11.80 10.53
C ILE A 221 -14.25 10.33 10.12
N VAL A 222 -13.78 9.40 10.94
CA VAL A 222 -13.97 7.96 10.71
C VAL A 222 -15.46 7.63 10.66
N ASP A 223 -16.27 8.14 11.61
CA ASP A 223 -17.72 7.93 11.65
C ASP A 223 -18.42 8.58 10.45
N LEU A 224 -18.03 9.77 10.04
CA LEU A 224 -18.57 10.41 8.83
C LEU A 224 -18.29 9.59 7.56
N CYS A 225 -17.06 9.07 7.40
CA CYS A 225 -16.70 8.20 6.28
C CYS A 225 -17.54 6.92 6.30
N ARG A 226 -17.62 6.28 7.47
CA ARG A 226 -18.41 5.06 7.68
C ARG A 226 -19.89 5.29 7.38
N SER A 227 -20.49 6.33 7.96
CA SER A 227 -21.90 6.67 7.80
C SER A 227 -22.23 7.01 6.35
N SER A 228 -21.34 7.70 5.63
CA SER A 228 -21.50 7.97 4.21
C SER A 228 -21.57 6.69 3.37
N VAL A 229 -20.66 5.72 3.61
CA VAL A 229 -20.67 4.46 2.87
C VAL A 229 -21.89 3.62 3.23
N LEU A 230 -22.23 3.49 4.51
CA LEU A 230 -23.40 2.72 4.97
C LEU A 230 -24.72 3.34 4.47
N GLY A 231 -24.82 4.66 4.44
CA GLY A 231 -25.97 5.36 3.88
C GLY A 231 -26.17 5.04 2.39
N ASN A 232 -25.09 5.03 1.61
CA ASN A 232 -25.14 4.63 0.19
C ASN A 232 -25.48 3.14 0.02
N ILE A 233 -25.02 2.27 0.91
CA ILE A 233 -25.38 0.84 0.91
C ILE A 233 -26.86 0.68 1.21
N ALA A 234 -27.39 1.36 2.23
CA ALA A 234 -28.81 1.29 2.59
C ALA A 234 -29.68 1.81 1.43
N LEU A 235 -29.28 2.92 0.83
CA LEU A 235 -29.98 3.49 -0.33
C LEU A 235 -29.96 2.51 -1.52
N ALA A 236 -28.81 1.92 -1.82
CA ALA A 236 -28.69 0.93 -2.89
C ALA A 236 -29.56 -0.30 -2.65
N ALA A 237 -29.67 -0.78 -1.42
CA ALA A 237 -30.52 -1.90 -1.05
C ALA A 237 -32.01 -1.57 -1.23
N VAL A 238 -32.46 -0.42 -0.71
CA VAL A 238 -33.83 0.04 -0.86
C VAL A 238 -34.25 0.21 -2.32
N VAL A 239 -33.36 0.80 -3.13
CA VAL A 239 -33.58 0.99 -4.56
C VAL A 239 -33.63 -0.34 -5.30
N ALA A 240 -32.80 -1.30 -4.94
CA ALA A 240 -32.85 -2.63 -5.53
C ALA A 240 -34.19 -3.34 -5.25
N ASP A 241 -34.75 -3.17 -4.07
CA ASP A 241 -36.04 -3.74 -3.71
C ASP A 241 -37.22 -3.04 -4.40
N LEU A 242 -37.13 -1.71 -4.58
CA LEU A 242 -38.18 -0.94 -5.28
C LEU A 242 -38.23 -1.24 -6.79
N GLY A 243 -37.12 -1.67 -7.38
CA GLY A 243 -37.07 -2.05 -8.78
C GLY A 243 -37.40 -0.91 -9.76
N PRO A 244 -37.92 -1.25 -10.97
CA PRO A 244 -38.27 -0.25 -11.99
C PRO A 244 -39.46 0.64 -11.61
N ASP A 245 -40.21 0.26 -10.61
CA ASP A 245 -41.39 1.02 -10.15
C ASP A 245 -41.05 2.13 -9.15
N LEU A 246 -39.75 2.47 -9.00
CA LEU A 246 -39.27 3.48 -8.08
C LEU A 246 -40.08 4.78 -8.12
N ASP A 247 -40.25 5.36 -9.32
CA ASP A 247 -40.98 6.62 -9.49
C ASP A 247 -42.47 6.54 -9.15
N ALA A 248 -43.10 5.40 -9.37
CA ALA A 248 -44.49 5.16 -9.04
C ALA A 248 -44.71 4.92 -7.53
N THR A 249 -43.71 4.31 -6.88
CA THR A 249 -43.80 3.93 -5.46
C THR A 249 -43.44 5.09 -4.53
N LEU A 250 -42.56 6.01 -4.94
CA LEU A 250 -42.20 7.17 -4.13
C LEU A 250 -43.32 8.20 -4.04
N ALA A 251 -43.61 8.69 -2.85
CA ALA A 251 -44.50 9.81 -2.62
C ALA A 251 -44.02 11.09 -3.33
N ALA A 252 -44.93 11.95 -3.75
CA ALA A 252 -44.59 13.18 -4.47
C ALA A 252 -43.62 14.08 -3.70
N GLU A 253 -43.77 14.19 -2.38
CA GLU A 253 -42.88 14.95 -1.51
C GLU A 253 -41.46 14.36 -1.47
N THR A 254 -41.35 13.03 -1.40
CA THR A 254 -40.04 12.33 -1.43
C THR A 254 -39.35 12.54 -2.76
N ARG A 255 -40.09 12.44 -3.89
CA ARG A 255 -39.53 12.73 -5.22
C ARG A 255 -39.02 14.17 -5.33
N ALA A 256 -39.80 15.13 -4.81
CA ALA A 256 -39.39 16.53 -4.81
C ALA A 256 -38.14 16.77 -3.97
N ALA A 257 -38.07 16.17 -2.79
CA ALA A 257 -36.88 16.28 -1.92
C ALA A 257 -35.63 15.66 -2.56
N LEU A 258 -35.73 14.46 -3.15
CA LEU A 258 -34.64 13.80 -3.84
C LEU A 258 -34.21 14.51 -5.13
N GLY A 259 -35.19 15.15 -5.82
CA GLY A 259 -34.93 15.95 -7.01
C GLY A 259 -34.29 17.31 -6.71
N ALA A 260 -34.50 17.85 -5.50
CA ALA A 260 -33.88 19.09 -5.06
C ALA A 260 -32.45 18.88 -4.46
N ALA A 261 -32.17 17.69 -3.99
CA ALA A 261 -30.89 17.37 -3.37
C ALA A 261 -29.88 16.91 -4.43
N ALA A 262 -28.95 17.81 -4.77
CA ALA A 262 -27.79 17.49 -5.64
C ALA A 262 -26.54 17.27 -4.80
N PRO A 263 -25.89 16.12 -4.90
CA PRO A 263 -24.60 15.92 -4.24
C PRO A 263 -23.54 16.86 -4.81
N ALA A 264 -22.66 17.36 -3.96
CA ALA A 264 -21.56 18.23 -4.40
C ALA A 264 -20.72 17.57 -5.51
N GLY A 265 -20.50 18.29 -6.60
CA GLY A 265 -19.68 17.83 -7.73
C GLY A 265 -20.35 16.87 -8.70
N ASP A 266 -21.68 16.72 -8.65
CA ASP A 266 -22.43 15.85 -9.56
C ASP A 266 -23.38 16.65 -10.47
N ALA A 267 -23.52 16.23 -11.72
CA ALA A 267 -24.40 16.86 -12.70
C ALA A 267 -25.87 16.46 -12.54
N GLY A 268 -26.18 15.53 -11.61
CA GLY A 268 -27.53 14.99 -11.40
C GLY A 268 -28.01 15.09 -9.96
N THR A 269 -29.35 14.93 -9.78
CA THR A 269 -29.98 14.86 -8.46
C THR A 269 -29.84 13.46 -7.85
N PHE A 270 -30.18 13.31 -6.57
CA PHE A 270 -30.33 11.98 -5.96
C PHE A 270 -31.38 11.13 -6.68
N LEU A 271 -32.46 11.73 -7.15
CA LEU A 271 -33.47 11.02 -7.91
C LEU A 271 -32.95 10.47 -9.23
N ASP A 272 -32.11 11.23 -9.94
CA ASP A 272 -31.48 10.78 -11.19
C ASP A 272 -30.55 9.61 -10.95
N ARG A 273 -29.83 9.62 -9.84
CA ARG A 273 -28.97 8.49 -9.43
C ARG A 273 -29.77 7.22 -9.16
N LEU A 274 -30.92 7.36 -8.48
CA LEU A 274 -31.76 6.22 -8.18
C LEU A 274 -32.33 5.60 -9.46
N ARG A 275 -32.78 6.45 -10.42
CA ARG A 275 -33.24 6.01 -11.74
C ARG A 275 -32.17 5.29 -12.54
N ALA A 276 -30.94 5.78 -12.49
CA ALA A 276 -29.81 5.19 -13.21
C ALA A 276 -29.44 3.78 -12.71
N LEU A 277 -29.81 3.40 -11.49
CA LEU A 277 -29.58 2.04 -10.99
C LEU A 277 -30.41 0.99 -11.74
N HIS A 278 -31.53 1.38 -12.35
CA HIS A 278 -32.42 0.50 -13.09
C HIS A 278 -32.46 0.78 -14.60
N GLY A 279 -31.78 1.81 -15.08
CA GLY A 279 -31.77 2.17 -16.50
C GLY A 279 -30.96 1.16 -17.34
N PRO A 280 -31.23 1.11 -18.67
CA PRO A 280 -30.37 0.37 -19.58
C PRO A 280 -28.94 0.93 -19.54
N GLU A 281 -27.95 0.08 -19.77
CA GLU A 281 -26.56 0.52 -19.86
C GLU A 281 -26.42 1.57 -20.97
N PRO A 282 -25.68 2.66 -20.75
CA PRO A 282 -25.20 3.47 -21.86
C PRO A 282 -24.32 2.57 -22.74
N GLY A 283 -24.73 2.40 -24.01
CA GLY A 283 -24.05 1.61 -25.04
C GLY A 283 -22.65 2.14 -25.35
#